data_6196bfac1ace05fafe5fbbb424cec1ab
#
_entry.id   6196bfac1ace05fafe5fbbb424cec1ab
#
_cell.length_a   1.000
_cell.length_b   1.000
_cell.length_c   1.000
_cell.angle_alpha   90.00
_cell.angle_beta   90.00
_cell.angle_gamma   90.00
#
_symmetry.space_group_name_H-M   'P 1'
#
loop_
_entity.id
_entity.type
_entity.pdbx_description
1 polymer ?
#
loop_
_entity_poly.entity_id
_entity_poly.type
_entity_poly.pdbx_seq_one_letter_code
_entity_poly.pdbx_strand_id
1 'polypeptide(L)'
;MVGEDGTRDALPADRWLEAADESDRRLFVGPCSGPTLDVGCGPGRLVLALQRRGVPAHGIDVSAEAVDRARACGVSVSQADVFAPVSEWLPDGQPAGMSEGLSEGLSEGLPGEGRWAHALLADGNVGIGGRPDRLLGRIRELLAPGGRVHVELHAGADIGVTTRSVRLHVGGRHSTAFRWATVGMDAIADVAAEAGLRLLHVDSAADRHVAVLARKK
;
A
#
# COMPACT_ATOMS: atom_id res chain seq x y z
N MET A 1 -6.99 10.84 -11.57
CA MET A 1 -7.77 9.79 -12.28
C MET A 1 -8.92 10.44 -13.03
N VAL A 2 -9.38 9.84 -14.12
CA VAL A 2 -10.54 10.32 -14.89
C VAL A 2 -11.59 9.21 -14.84
N GLY A 3 -12.77 9.52 -14.29
CA GLY A 3 -13.93 8.62 -14.29
C GLY A 3 -14.58 8.55 -15.65
N GLU A 4 -15.37 7.49 -15.90
CA GLU A 4 -16.19 7.35 -17.13
C GLU A 4 -17.27 8.44 -17.24
N ASP A 5 -17.68 9.03 -16.12
CA ASP A 5 -18.60 10.17 -16.01
C ASP A 5 -17.93 11.53 -16.27
N GLY A 6 -16.64 11.53 -16.61
CA GLY A 6 -15.84 12.73 -16.84
C GLY A 6 -15.35 13.43 -15.58
N THR A 7 -15.63 12.89 -14.39
CA THR A 7 -15.07 13.40 -13.13
C THR A 7 -13.54 13.27 -13.15
N ARG A 8 -12.86 14.28 -12.64
CA ARG A 8 -11.39 14.28 -12.55
C ARG A 8 -11.00 14.36 -11.10
N ASP A 9 -10.45 13.27 -10.59
CA ASP A 9 -9.78 13.28 -9.29
C ASP A 9 -8.28 13.46 -9.54
N ALA A 10 -7.72 14.55 -9.02
CA ALA A 10 -6.28 14.75 -9.06
C ALA A 10 -5.64 13.71 -8.14
N LEU A 11 -4.85 12.81 -8.72
CA LEU A 11 -3.94 12.01 -7.92
C LEU A 11 -2.79 12.92 -7.49
N PRO A 12 -2.29 12.80 -6.26
CA PRO A 12 -1.13 13.56 -5.80
C PRO A 12 0.16 13.02 -6.41
N ALA A 13 0.22 12.99 -7.76
CA ALA A 13 1.34 12.39 -8.50
C ALA A 13 2.69 13.06 -8.17
N ASP A 14 2.67 14.35 -7.91
CA ASP A 14 3.88 15.09 -7.49
C ASP A 14 4.39 14.55 -6.15
N ARG A 15 3.48 14.23 -5.22
CA ARG A 15 3.82 13.65 -3.92
C ARG A 15 4.46 12.27 -4.02
N TRP A 16 4.09 11.46 -5.02
CA TRP A 16 4.69 10.15 -5.20
C TRP A 16 6.17 10.21 -5.56
N LEU A 17 6.61 11.31 -6.19
CA LEU A 17 8.00 11.54 -6.57
C LEU A 17 8.82 12.23 -5.49
N GLU A 18 8.19 12.75 -4.44
CA GLU A 18 8.84 13.42 -3.33
C GLU A 18 9.29 12.43 -2.24
N ALA A 19 10.15 12.90 -1.35
CA ALA A 19 10.50 12.14 -0.15
C ALA A 19 9.31 12.07 0.81
N ALA A 20 9.27 11.02 1.65
CA ALA A 20 8.25 10.91 2.70
C ALA A 20 8.23 12.18 3.59
N ASP A 21 7.08 12.82 3.66
CA ASP A 21 6.83 14.03 4.45
C ASP A 21 6.63 13.72 5.95
N GLU A 22 6.32 14.74 6.75
CA GLU A 22 6.09 14.57 8.18
C GLU A 22 4.82 13.76 8.47
N SER A 23 3.75 13.93 7.66
CA SER A 23 2.53 13.13 7.79
C SER A 23 2.78 11.67 7.44
N ASP A 24 3.56 11.38 6.40
CA ASP A 24 4.01 10.03 6.06
C ASP A 24 4.81 9.40 7.20
N ARG A 25 5.74 10.17 7.79
CA ARG A 25 6.54 9.67 8.91
C ARG A 25 5.68 9.35 10.12
N ARG A 26 4.72 10.20 10.45
CA ARG A 26 3.85 10.03 11.60
C ARG A 26 2.86 8.89 11.40
N LEU A 27 2.19 8.82 10.24
CA LEU A 27 1.06 7.92 10.01
C LEU A 27 1.47 6.52 9.53
N PHE A 28 2.57 6.40 8.78
CA PHE A 28 2.96 5.14 8.15
C PHE A 28 4.32 4.64 8.63
N VAL A 29 5.34 5.51 8.64
CA VAL A 29 6.72 5.08 8.89
C VAL A 29 6.98 4.87 10.38
N GLY A 30 6.50 5.79 11.23
CA GLY A 30 6.68 5.75 12.69
C GLY A 30 6.11 4.52 13.37
N PRO A 31 4.88 4.11 13.05
CA PRO A 31 4.23 2.95 13.67
C PRO A 31 4.84 1.60 13.29
N CYS A 32 5.64 1.50 12.22
CA CYS A 32 6.20 0.25 11.73
C CYS A 32 7.49 -0.13 12.44
N SER A 33 7.57 -1.37 12.93
CA SER A 33 8.68 -1.90 13.73
C SER A 33 9.11 -3.32 13.32
N GLY A 34 8.69 -3.82 12.18
CA GLY A 34 9.01 -5.16 11.67
C GLY A 34 8.78 -5.26 10.18
N PRO A 35 8.86 -6.46 9.58
CA PRO A 35 8.67 -6.64 8.15
C PRO A 35 7.41 -5.94 7.65
N THR A 36 7.58 -4.97 6.76
CA THR A 36 6.51 -4.08 6.28
C THR A 36 6.36 -4.20 4.77
N LEU A 37 5.13 -4.45 4.31
CA LEU A 37 4.75 -4.50 2.91
C LEU A 37 4.03 -3.20 2.53
N ASP A 38 4.50 -2.51 1.49
CA ASP A 38 3.83 -1.35 0.90
C ASP A 38 3.14 -1.77 -0.40
N VAL A 39 1.82 -1.73 -0.45
CA VAL A 39 1.00 -2.21 -1.56
C VAL A 39 0.57 -1.06 -2.45
N GLY A 40 0.94 -1.13 -3.73
CA GLY A 40 0.82 0.00 -4.66
C GLY A 40 1.85 1.08 -4.31
N CYS A 41 3.08 0.66 -4.04
CA CYS A 41 4.12 1.53 -3.47
C CYS A 41 4.58 2.66 -4.41
N GLY A 42 4.22 2.60 -5.70
CA GLY A 42 4.70 3.54 -6.69
C GLY A 42 6.23 3.58 -6.74
N PRO A 43 6.85 4.78 -6.80
CA PRO A 43 8.30 4.96 -6.75
C PRO A 43 8.95 4.62 -5.39
N GLY A 44 8.18 4.21 -4.38
CA GLY A 44 8.66 3.61 -3.15
C GLY A 44 9.08 4.60 -2.04
N ARG A 45 8.48 5.79 -1.97
CA ARG A 45 8.83 6.80 -0.96
C ARG A 45 8.73 6.30 0.49
N LEU A 46 7.67 5.53 0.80
CA LEU A 46 7.48 4.98 2.15
C LEU A 46 8.45 3.82 2.43
N VAL A 47 8.66 2.94 1.46
CA VAL A 47 9.64 1.84 1.57
C VAL A 47 11.03 2.40 1.82
N LEU A 48 11.46 3.41 1.06
CA LEU A 48 12.76 4.07 1.24
C LEU A 48 12.90 4.70 2.64
N ALA A 49 11.83 5.34 3.12
CA ALA A 49 11.82 5.94 4.45
C ALA A 49 11.93 4.89 5.58
N LEU A 50 11.27 3.74 5.42
CA LEU A 50 11.37 2.60 6.35
C LEU A 50 12.77 2.00 6.32
N GLN A 51 13.33 1.72 5.13
CA GLN A 51 14.68 1.19 4.97
C GLN A 51 15.73 2.11 5.62
N ARG A 52 15.62 3.44 5.46
CA ARG A 52 16.52 4.41 6.12
C ARG A 52 16.42 4.40 7.64
N ARG A 53 15.33 3.90 8.21
CA ARG A 53 15.18 3.67 9.65
C ARG A 53 15.63 2.29 10.11
N GLY A 54 16.17 1.46 9.20
CA GLY A 54 16.52 0.08 9.50
C GLY A 54 15.31 -0.85 9.67
N VAL A 55 14.12 -0.45 9.21
CA VAL A 55 12.94 -1.30 9.22
C VAL A 55 12.92 -2.13 7.93
N PRO A 56 12.88 -3.48 8.01
CA PRO A 56 12.75 -4.31 6.83
C PRO A 56 11.45 -3.97 6.08
N ALA A 57 11.56 -3.51 4.84
CA ALA A 57 10.42 -3.10 4.05
C ALA A 57 10.56 -3.49 2.59
N HIS A 58 9.45 -3.86 1.98
CA HIS A 58 9.35 -4.20 0.55
C HIS A 58 8.10 -3.59 -0.05
N GLY A 59 8.20 -3.10 -1.28
CA GLY A 59 7.09 -2.56 -2.03
C GLY A 59 6.64 -3.50 -3.14
N ILE A 60 5.36 -3.48 -3.47
CA ILE A 60 4.82 -4.09 -4.69
C ILE A 60 4.02 -3.07 -5.46
N ASP A 61 4.17 -3.08 -6.79
CA ASP A 61 3.37 -2.26 -7.70
C ASP A 61 3.21 -2.98 -9.05
N VAL A 62 2.09 -2.79 -9.71
CA VAL A 62 1.84 -3.37 -11.04
C VAL A 62 2.50 -2.57 -12.16
N SER A 63 2.86 -1.32 -11.92
CA SER A 63 3.49 -0.42 -12.87
C SER A 63 4.98 -0.69 -13.00
N ALA A 64 5.41 -1.25 -14.15
CA ALA A 64 6.82 -1.44 -14.45
C ALA A 64 7.62 -0.13 -14.34
N GLU A 65 7.07 0.99 -14.83
CA GLU A 65 7.73 2.29 -14.77
C GLU A 65 7.97 2.76 -13.33
N ALA A 66 6.99 2.57 -12.43
CA ALA A 66 7.13 2.92 -11.03
C ALA A 66 8.18 2.04 -10.34
N VAL A 67 8.15 0.74 -10.61
CA VAL A 67 9.11 -0.24 -10.09
C VAL A 67 10.54 0.07 -10.54
N ASP A 68 10.73 0.40 -11.82
CA ASP A 68 12.06 0.73 -12.35
C ASP A 68 12.63 2.01 -11.69
N ARG A 69 11.78 3.01 -11.46
CA ARG A 69 12.16 4.23 -10.71
C ARG A 69 12.54 3.90 -9.26
N ALA A 70 11.74 3.06 -8.59
CA ALA A 70 12.01 2.64 -7.22
C ALA A 70 13.36 1.91 -7.12
N ARG A 71 13.63 0.97 -8.03
CA ARG A 71 14.90 0.24 -8.11
C ARG A 71 16.09 1.15 -8.34
N ALA A 72 15.93 2.14 -9.23
CA ALA A 72 16.98 3.14 -9.50
C ALA A 72 17.34 3.97 -8.25
N CYS A 73 16.42 4.10 -7.28
CA CYS A 73 16.61 4.75 -5.99
C CYS A 73 17.06 3.78 -4.88
N GLY A 74 17.36 2.50 -5.18
CA GLY A 74 17.76 1.50 -4.20
C GLY A 74 16.62 0.99 -3.31
N VAL A 75 15.36 1.14 -3.75
CA VAL A 75 14.20 0.66 -3.02
C VAL A 75 14.00 -0.84 -3.28
N SER A 76 13.75 -1.61 -2.21
CA SER A 76 13.35 -3.01 -2.31
C SER A 76 11.93 -3.10 -2.84
N VAL A 77 11.75 -3.55 -4.09
CA VAL A 77 10.44 -3.54 -4.77
C VAL A 77 10.33 -4.65 -5.81
N SER A 78 9.13 -5.21 -5.96
CA SER A 78 8.76 -6.15 -7.01
C SER A 78 7.63 -5.61 -7.89
N GLN A 79 7.68 -5.93 -9.18
CA GLN A 79 6.51 -5.75 -10.04
C GLN A 79 5.56 -6.92 -9.80
N ALA A 80 4.45 -6.65 -9.12
CA ALA A 80 3.52 -7.70 -8.72
C ALA A 80 2.09 -7.18 -8.54
N ASP A 81 1.12 -8.05 -8.78
CA ASP A 81 -0.26 -7.88 -8.36
C ASP A 81 -0.42 -8.44 -6.94
N VAL A 82 -0.99 -7.66 -6.02
CA VAL A 82 -1.25 -8.08 -4.64
C VAL A 82 -2.13 -9.33 -4.56
N PHE A 83 -2.97 -9.57 -5.56
CA PHE A 83 -3.84 -10.74 -5.63
C PHE A 83 -3.14 -12.00 -6.17
N ALA A 84 -1.94 -11.85 -6.75
CA ALA A 84 -1.14 -12.98 -7.15
C ALA A 84 -0.51 -13.70 -5.94
N PRO A 85 -0.16 -15.01 -6.07
CA PRO A 85 0.63 -15.72 -5.06
C PRO A 85 1.96 -15.01 -4.80
N VAL A 86 2.42 -14.99 -3.55
CA VAL A 86 3.69 -14.35 -3.16
C VAL A 86 4.88 -14.96 -3.92
N SER A 87 4.82 -16.22 -4.29
CA SER A 87 5.84 -16.89 -5.10
C SER A 87 6.04 -16.26 -6.49
N GLU A 88 5.05 -15.54 -7.00
CA GLU A 88 5.11 -14.84 -8.29
C GLU A 88 5.66 -13.41 -8.17
N TRP A 89 5.84 -12.89 -6.94
CA TRP A 89 6.35 -11.53 -6.73
C TRP A 89 7.86 -11.41 -6.94
N LEU A 90 8.56 -12.54 -6.98
CA LEU A 90 10.00 -12.59 -7.15
C LEU A 90 10.36 -13.25 -8.49
N PRO A 91 11.19 -12.62 -9.32
CA PRO A 91 11.81 -13.33 -10.41
C PRO A 91 12.81 -14.35 -9.83
N ASP A 92 12.62 -15.64 -10.16
CA ASP A 92 13.58 -16.74 -9.96
C ASP A 92 14.14 -16.93 -8.52
N GLY A 93 13.34 -16.72 -7.48
CA GLY A 93 13.72 -17.05 -6.10
C GLY A 93 14.83 -16.19 -5.50
N GLN A 94 15.23 -15.11 -6.15
CA GLN A 94 16.18 -14.13 -5.60
C GLN A 94 15.49 -12.80 -5.33
N PRO A 95 15.72 -12.18 -4.17
CA PRO A 95 15.26 -10.81 -3.93
C PRO A 95 16.00 -9.88 -4.88
N ALA A 96 15.30 -9.31 -5.87
CA ALA A 96 15.87 -8.37 -6.80
C ALA A 96 16.35 -7.12 -6.04
N GLY A 97 17.66 -6.91 -5.97
CA GLY A 97 18.26 -5.62 -5.58
C GLY A 97 18.52 -5.40 -4.09
N MET A 98 18.65 -6.45 -3.28
CA MET A 98 19.20 -6.29 -1.93
C MET A 98 20.72 -6.10 -2.01
N SER A 99 21.19 -4.88 -1.80
CA SER A 99 22.61 -4.61 -1.57
C SER A 99 23.07 -5.32 -0.29
N GLU A 100 24.29 -5.82 -0.30
CA GLU A 100 24.92 -6.66 0.74
C GLU A 100 24.90 -6.10 2.19
N GLY A 101 24.39 -4.88 2.40
CA GLY A 101 24.33 -4.22 3.71
C GLY A 101 23.01 -4.30 4.47
N LEU A 102 21.92 -4.81 3.84
CA LEU A 102 20.59 -4.92 4.48
C LEU A 102 20.16 -6.39 4.72
N SER A 103 21.05 -7.33 4.49
CA SER A 103 20.75 -8.76 4.45
C SER A 103 20.54 -9.41 5.83
N GLU A 104 20.92 -8.80 6.93
CA GLU A 104 20.85 -9.45 8.25
C GLU A 104 19.42 -9.62 8.80
N GLY A 105 18.44 -8.87 8.28
CA GLY A 105 17.04 -8.98 8.69
C GLY A 105 16.10 -9.70 7.71
N LEU A 106 16.54 -9.89 6.46
CA LEU A 106 15.76 -10.54 5.38
C LEU A 106 16.59 -11.64 4.69
N SER A 107 17.55 -12.24 5.37
CA SER A 107 18.52 -13.19 4.84
C SER A 107 17.91 -14.49 4.26
N GLU A 108 16.61 -14.71 4.40
CA GLU A 108 15.89 -15.89 3.89
C GLU A 108 14.88 -15.54 2.77
N GLY A 109 15.01 -14.40 2.09
CA GLY A 109 14.06 -13.93 1.08
C GLY A 109 12.93 -13.08 1.67
N LEU A 110 11.96 -12.68 0.82
CA LEU A 110 10.81 -11.92 1.31
C LEU A 110 9.95 -12.77 2.25
N PRO A 111 9.35 -12.17 3.30
CA PRO A 111 8.36 -12.84 4.10
C PRO A 111 7.22 -13.36 3.22
N GLY A 112 6.89 -14.62 3.36
CA GLY A 112 5.75 -15.24 2.71
C GLY A 112 4.41 -14.78 3.31
N GLU A 113 3.36 -15.49 2.93
CA GLU A 113 2.03 -15.29 3.54
C GLU A 113 2.08 -15.54 5.05
N GLY A 114 1.36 -14.71 5.79
CA GLY A 114 1.29 -14.80 7.25
C GLY A 114 2.53 -14.32 8.01
N ARG A 115 3.46 -13.60 7.37
CA ARG A 115 4.74 -13.17 7.98
C ARG A 115 4.95 -11.66 8.04
N TRP A 116 4.10 -10.86 7.44
CA TRP A 116 4.24 -9.40 7.47
C TRP A 116 3.72 -8.82 8.80
N ALA A 117 4.55 -8.08 9.50
CA ALA A 117 4.14 -7.37 10.72
C ALA A 117 3.24 -6.17 10.40
N HIS A 118 3.52 -5.51 9.29
CA HIS A 118 2.75 -4.37 8.82
C HIS A 118 2.48 -4.45 7.32
N ALA A 119 1.32 -3.91 6.89
CA ALA A 119 1.01 -3.61 5.51
C ALA A 119 0.56 -2.15 5.40
N LEU A 120 0.92 -1.47 4.32
CA LEU A 120 0.56 -0.08 4.05
C LEU A 120 -0.34 -0.01 2.82
N LEU A 121 -1.41 0.75 2.93
CA LEU A 121 -2.32 1.13 1.85
C LEU A 121 -2.44 2.66 1.86
N ALA A 122 -1.39 3.34 1.41
CA ALA A 122 -1.33 4.81 1.34
C ALA A 122 -1.98 5.35 0.07
N ASP A 123 -2.19 6.67 0.00
CA ASP A 123 -2.66 7.41 -1.17
C ASP A 123 -3.94 6.84 -1.80
N GLY A 124 -4.84 6.29 -0.95
CA GLY A 124 -6.10 5.70 -1.39
C GLY A 124 -5.97 4.28 -1.96
N ASN A 125 -4.83 3.60 -1.79
CA ASN A 125 -4.59 2.25 -2.32
C ASN A 125 -5.55 1.17 -1.77
N VAL A 126 -6.31 1.47 -0.73
CA VAL A 126 -7.45 0.63 -0.32
C VAL A 126 -8.46 0.43 -1.45
N GLY A 127 -8.44 1.31 -2.45
CA GLY A 127 -9.26 1.25 -3.66
C GLY A 127 -8.81 0.27 -4.74
N ILE A 128 -7.64 -0.32 -4.64
CA ILE A 128 -7.08 -1.25 -5.64
C ILE A 128 -8.07 -2.39 -5.94
N GLY A 129 -8.36 -2.60 -7.22
CA GLY A 129 -9.28 -3.63 -7.71
C GLY A 129 -10.77 -3.29 -7.51
N GLY A 130 -11.12 -2.15 -6.87
CA GLY A 130 -12.49 -1.70 -6.65
C GLY A 130 -13.29 -2.52 -5.64
N ARG A 131 -12.62 -3.39 -4.86
CA ARG A 131 -13.20 -4.27 -3.84
C ARG A 131 -12.35 -4.22 -2.57
N PRO A 132 -12.55 -3.19 -1.72
CA PRO A 132 -11.79 -3.00 -0.48
C PRO A 132 -11.86 -4.19 0.47
N ASP A 133 -13.03 -4.83 0.57
CA ASP A 133 -13.27 -6.05 1.33
C ASP A 133 -12.34 -7.19 0.89
N ARG A 134 -12.25 -7.42 -0.43
CA ARG A 134 -11.36 -8.45 -1.01
C ARG A 134 -9.89 -8.11 -0.80
N LEU A 135 -9.52 -6.84 -1.02
CA LEU A 135 -8.13 -6.40 -0.82
C LEU A 135 -7.70 -6.57 0.64
N LEU A 136 -8.50 -6.11 1.59
CA LEU A 136 -8.23 -6.27 3.01
C LEU A 136 -8.21 -7.74 3.45
N GLY A 137 -9.07 -8.59 2.86
CA GLY A 137 -9.03 -10.03 3.03
C GLY A 137 -7.69 -10.62 2.59
N ARG A 138 -7.18 -10.21 1.43
CA ARG A 138 -5.85 -10.62 0.94
C ARG A 138 -4.73 -10.11 1.85
N ILE A 139 -4.79 -8.85 2.27
CA ILE A 139 -3.81 -8.30 3.23
C ILE A 139 -3.81 -9.09 4.53
N ARG A 140 -5.00 -9.48 5.05
CA ARG A 140 -5.09 -10.32 6.25
C ARG A 140 -4.33 -11.65 6.13
N GLU A 141 -4.35 -12.28 4.95
CA GLU A 141 -3.59 -13.52 4.68
C GLU A 141 -2.08 -13.29 4.74
N LEU A 142 -1.62 -12.14 4.27
CA LEU A 142 -0.21 -11.74 4.27
C LEU A 142 0.29 -11.38 5.67
N LEU A 143 -0.58 -10.86 6.55
CA LEU A 143 -0.21 -10.42 7.90
C LEU A 143 0.13 -11.60 8.82
N ALA A 144 1.19 -11.44 9.58
CA ALA A 144 1.52 -12.29 10.73
C ALA A 144 0.42 -12.25 11.79
N PRO A 145 0.36 -13.24 12.70
CA PRO A 145 -0.47 -13.12 13.88
C PRO A 145 -0.15 -11.84 14.67
N GLY A 146 -1.18 -11.02 14.91
CA GLY A 146 -1.02 -9.69 15.53
C GLY A 146 -0.52 -8.57 14.59
N GLY A 147 -0.28 -8.89 13.33
CA GLY A 147 0.09 -7.91 12.31
C GLY A 147 -1.01 -6.88 12.06
N ARG A 148 -0.62 -5.73 11.52
CA ARG A 148 -1.49 -4.56 11.32
C ARG A 148 -1.45 -4.08 9.88
N VAL A 149 -2.56 -3.53 9.40
CA VAL A 149 -2.59 -2.76 8.16
C VAL A 149 -2.94 -1.31 8.46
N HIS A 150 -2.21 -0.40 7.83
CA HIS A 150 -2.40 1.04 7.90
C HIS A 150 -3.06 1.49 6.60
N VAL A 151 -4.31 1.95 6.69
CA VAL A 151 -5.18 2.24 5.54
C VAL A 151 -5.48 3.71 5.49
N GLU A 152 -5.01 4.41 4.47
CA GLU A 152 -5.42 5.80 4.26
C GLU A 152 -6.85 5.86 3.74
N LEU A 153 -7.61 6.72 4.40
CA LEU A 153 -9.04 6.91 4.14
C LEU A 153 -9.27 8.25 3.42
N HIS A 154 -10.33 8.33 2.69
CA HIS A 154 -10.76 9.59 2.11
C HIS A 154 -11.32 10.51 3.20
N ALA A 155 -10.84 11.77 3.22
CA ALA A 155 -11.35 12.79 4.11
C ALA A 155 -12.75 13.21 3.65
N GLY A 156 -13.70 13.25 4.58
CA GLY A 156 -15.09 13.65 4.35
C GLY A 156 -16.05 12.84 5.21
N ALA A 157 -17.20 13.42 5.49
CA ALA A 157 -18.29 12.73 6.17
C ALA A 157 -19.19 12.00 5.15
N ASP A 158 -19.77 10.87 5.57
CA ASP A 158 -20.79 10.13 4.81
C ASP A 158 -20.37 9.72 3.38
N ILE A 159 -19.09 9.35 3.20
CA ILE A 159 -18.55 8.90 1.91
C ILE A 159 -18.94 7.45 1.64
N GLY A 160 -19.04 6.64 2.67
CA GLY A 160 -19.28 5.22 2.54
C GLY A 160 -18.16 4.50 1.77
N VAL A 161 -18.58 3.53 0.95
CA VAL A 161 -17.73 2.88 -0.06
C VAL A 161 -18.29 3.21 -1.43
N THR A 162 -17.50 3.89 -2.26
CA THR A 162 -17.85 4.15 -3.66
C THR A 162 -16.88 3.46 -4.59
N THR A 163 -17.38 2.88 -5.68
CA THR A 163 -16.53 2.21 -6.68
C THR A 163 -16.81 2.78 -8.07
N ARG A 164 -15.74 3.12 -8.78
CA ARG A 164 -15.82 3.69 -10.13
C ARG A 164 -14.89 2.96 -11.09
N SER A 165 -15.19 3.03 -12.38
CA SER A 165 -14.25 2.72 -13.45
C SER A 165 -13.45 4.00 -13.76
N VAL A 166 -12.13 3.91 -13.65
CA VAL A 166 -11.23 5.07 -13.81
C VAL A 166 -10.08 4.75 -14.77
N ARG A 167 -9.47 5.80 -15.30
CA ARG A 167 -8.23 5.75 -16.08
C ARG A 167 -7.19 6.67 -15.44
N LEU A 168 -5.94 6.26 -15.43
CA LEU A 168 -4.84 7.18 -15.17
C LEU A 168 -4.57 8.03 -16.41
N HIS A 169 -4.30 9.30 -16.17
CA HIS A 169 -3.80 10.20 -17.20
C HIS A 169 -2.46 10.78 -16.72
N VAL A 170 -1.38 10.37 -17.36
CA VAL A 170 -0.02 10.82 -17.02
C VAL A 170 0.71 11.16 -18.32
N GLY A 171 1.29 12.35 -18.38
CA GLY A 171 2.11 12.77 -19.53
C GLY A 171 1.38 12.73 -20.88
N GLY A 172 0.07 13.03 -20.90
CA GLY A 172 -0.73 13.00 -22.15
C GLY A 172 -1.18 11.59 -22.58
N ARG A 173 -0.85 10.54 -21.83
CA ARG A 173 -1.24 9.14 -22.09
C ARG A 173 -2.32 8.68 -21.11
N HIS A 174 -3.22 7.82 -21.58
CA HIS A 174 -4.25 7.20 -20.75
C HIS A 174 -3.94 5.70 -20.57
N SER A 175 -4.16 5.21 -19.34
CA SER A 175 -4.18 3.76 -19.07
C SER A 175 -5.43 3.10 -19.65
N THR A 176 -5.46 1.78 -19.67
CA THR A 176 -6.72 1.02 -19.74
C THR A 176 -7.59 1.37 -18.52
N ALA A 177 -8.92 1.20 -18.65
CA ALA A 177 -9.84 1.41 -17.55
C ALA A 177 -9.64 0.31 -16.49
N PHE A 178 -9.71 0.69 -15.21
CA PHE A 178 -9.66 -0.24 -14.09
C PHE A 178 -10.63 0.21 -12.98
N ARG A 179 -10.99 -0.73 -12.11
CA ARG A 179 -11.89 -0.43 -10.99
C ARG A 179 -11.10 0.12 -9.82
N TRP A 180 -11.62 1.20 -9.24
CA TRP A 180 -11.07 1.85 -8.06
C TRP A 180 -12.16 2.16 -7.07
N ALA A 181 -11.92 1.88 -5.79
CA ALA A 181 -12.84 2.25 -4.72
C ALA A 181 -12.29 3.42 -3.90
N THR A 182 -13.20 4.15 -3.29
CA THR A 182 -12.91 5.12 -2.23
C THR A 182 -13.60 4.67 -0.97
N VAL A 183 -12.91 4.72 0.16
CA VAL A 183 -13.45 4.32 1.47
C VAL A 183 -13.38 5.50 2.42
N GLY A 184 -14.53 5.89 2.97
CA GLY A 184 -14.64 6.92 3.98
C GLY A 184 -14.36 6.40 5.40
N MET A 185 -14.18 7.33 6.34
CA MET A 185 -13.99 7.00 7.76
C MET A 185 -15.22 6.31 8.36
N ASP A 186 -16.40 6.63 7.85
CA ASP A 186 -17.70 6.07 8.26
C ASP A 186 -17.86 4.59 7.89
N ALA A 187 -17.17 4.11 6.86
CA ALA A 187 -17.33 2.76 6.33
C ALA A 187 -16.24 1.78 6.72
N ILE A 188 -15.06 2.26 7.16
CA ILE A 188 -13.87 1.39 7.31
C ILE A 188 -14.07 0.27 8.34
N ALA A 189 -14.85 0.49 9.39
CA ALA A 189 -15.09 -0.51 10.43
C ALA A 189 -15.83 -1.73 9.87
N ASP A 190 -16.85 -1.51 9.04
CA ASP A 190 -17.66 -2.56 8.42
C ASP A 190 -16.85 -3.30 7.35
N VAL A 191 -16.14 -2.57 6.47
CA VAL A 191 -15.25 -3.16 5.45
C VAL A 191 -14.16 -4.03 6.11
N ALA A 192 -13.58 -3.57 7.21
CA ALA A 192 -12.59 -4.34 7.96
C ALA A 192 -13.21 -5.62 8.57
N ALA A 193 -14.44 -5.51 9.11
CA ALA A 193 -15.13 -6.65 9.70
C ALA A 193 -15.45 -7.74 8.67
N GLU A 194 -15.89 -7.36 7.47
CA GLU A 194 -16.13 -8.27 6.34
C GLU A 194 -14.83 -8.98 5.91
N ALA A 195 -13.69 -8.28 5.92
CA ALA A 195 -12.39 -8.85 5.61
C ALA A 195 -11.78 -9.70 6.76
N GLY A 196 -12.46 -9.84 7.91
CA GLY A 196 -11.94 -10.56 9.07
C GLY A 196 -10.87 -9.81 9.86
N LEU A 197 -10.82 -8.49 9.69
CA LEU A 197 -10.00 -7.55 10.45
C LEU A 197 -10.87 -6.81 11.49
N ARG A 198 -10.22 -6.11 12.41
CA ARG A 198 -10.89 -5.20 13.33
C ARG A 198 -10.21 -3.84 13.33
N LEU A 199 -10.99 -2.78 13.34
CA LEU A 199 -10.50 -1.42 13.53
C LEU A 199 -9.96 -1.28 14.96
N LEU A 200 -8.74 -0.77 15.10
CA LEU A 200 -8.14 -0.41 16.38
C LEU A 200 -8.40 1.05 16.70
N HIS A 201 -8.01 1.94 15.81
CA HIS A 201 -8.17 3.39 15.91
C HIS A 201 -7.97 4.03 14.53
N VAL A 202 -8.23 5.32 14.46
CA VAL A 202 -7.89 6.18 13.32
C VAL A 202 -6.94 7.25 13.81
N ASP A 203 -5.78 7.36 13.18
CA ASP A 203 -4.81 8.44 13.39
C ASP A 203 -5.00 9.52 12.33
N SER A 204 -4.68 10.77 12.71
CA SER A 204 -4.78 11.91 11.80
C SER A 204 -3.54 12.79 11.88
N ALA A 205 -3.08 13.28 10.72
CA ALA A 205 -2.02 14.27 10.61
C ALA A 205 -2.32 15.17 9.42
N ALA A 206 -2.38 16.48 9.66
CA ALA A 206 -2.89 17.46 8.71
C ALA A 206 -4.32 17.06 8.25
N ASP A 207 -4.53 16.93 6.95
CA ASP A 207 -5.79 16.57 6.30
C ASP A 207 -5.89 15.06 5.98
N ARG A 208 -4.96 14.24 6.47
CA ARG A 208 -4.90 12.80 6.21
C ARG A 208 -5.39 11.99 7.41
N HIS A 209 -6.09 10.92 7.11
CA HIS A 209 -6.63 9.99 8.10
C HIS A 209 -6.21 8.56 7.75
N VAL A 210 -5.69 7.84 8.73
CA VAL A 210 -5.22 6.46 8.56
C VAL A 210 -5.86 5.57 9.61
N ALA A 211 -6.65 4.60 9.15
CA ALA A 211 -7.16 3.55 10.00
C ALA A 211 -6.08 2.49 10.25
N VAL A 212 -5.90 2.11 11.50
CA VAL A 212 -5.07 0.97 11.89
C VAL A 212 -5.98 -0.22 12.16
N LEU A 213 -5.85 -1.26 11.34
CA LEU A 213 -6.63 -2.47 11.46
C LEU A 213 -5.73 -3.63 11.92
N ALA A 214 -6.27 -4.58 12.66
CA ALA A 214 -5.55 -5.78 13.10
C ALA A 214 -6.30 -7.05 12.72
N ARG A 215 -5.54 -8.12 12.50
CA ARG A 215 -6.11 -9.47 12.32
C ARG A 215 -6.88 -9.87 13.58
N LYS A 216 -8.13 -10.34 13.42
CA LYS A 216 -8.86 -10.97 14.54
C LYS A 216 -8.09 -12.21 14.99
N LYS A 217 -8.02 -12.41 16.32
CA LYS A 217 -7.39 -13.61 16.91
C LYS A 217 -8.17 -14.86 16.53
#